data_2fdd6ee34407cc319b8b185e005d1c12
#
_entry.id   2fdd6ee34407cc319b8b185e005d1c12
#
_cell.length_a   1.000
_cell.length_b   1.000
_cell.length_c   1.000
_cell.angle_alpha   90.00
_cell.angle_beta   90.00
_cell.angle_gamma   90.00
#
_symmetry.space_group_name_H-M   'P 1'
#
loop_
_entity.id
_entity.type
_entity.pdbx_description
1 polymer ?
#
loop_
_entity_poly.entity_id
_entity_poly.type
_entity_poly.pdbx_seq_one_letter_code
_entity_poly.pdbx_strand_id
1 'polypeptide(L)'
;MYKRQIILYAVIGLGEVFPLELPAMIFGLGPQAQWILLLFFYAGVASMLPVWLLLQPRDYINGIQLIIGLGILYGAVLISSPTIVAPAINSNVPASAPPIFPLLFVTIACGAISGFHGLVSSGTTSKQLDKETDARQVGYLGSAGEGALALVAIICATAGFASFGEWEAMYSDYGNGAIEAFVQGGATIASSGLGLSFTFAETLLTVMAILFAGTTMDAGVRLQRYIIQEWGTIYDIPILNNGYVATGLAVSACLILAFGATPPGQPLGTGGMAIWPLFGTTNQLLAGLTLLVISTILVKLGRPSRYTLTPMVFVTTMALASALIQVRNLFAAGQYVLLAIDIAIIICAIFVMLEASSALMRERRAAQTAAIGK
;
A
#
# COMPACT_ATOMS: atom_id res chain seq x y z
N MET A 1 11.38 24.44 8.14
CA MET A 1 10.33 23.41 8.06
C MET A 1 8.96 24.01 7.76
N TYR A 2 8.44 24.92 8.56
CA TYR A 2 7.13 25.58 8.32
C TYR A 2 7.00 26.24 6.93
N LYS A 3 8.07 26.82 6.39
CA LYS A 3 8.06 27.43 5.04
C LYS A 3 7.68 26.42 3.94
N ARG A 4 8.11 25.16 4.04
CA ARG A 4 7.77 24.13 3.04
C ARG A 4 6.31 23.74 3.10
N GLN A 5 5.73 23.69 4.30
CA GLN A 5 4.30 23.44 4.48
C GLN A 5 3.43 24.56 3.91
N ILE A 6 3.83 25.82 4.15
CA ILE A 6 3.16 26.99 3.57
C ILE A 6 3.22 26.94 2.04
N ILE A 7 4.40 26.60 1.47
CA ILE A 7 4.55 26.44 0.02
C ILE A 7 3.61 25.35 -0.51
N LEU A 8 3.52 24.20 0.18
CA LEU A 8 2.59 23.11 -0.21
C LEU A 8 1.16 23.61 -0.33
N TYR A 9 0.63 24.27 0.72
CA TYR A 9 -0.75 24.76 0.69
C TYR A 9 -0.94 25.90 -0.33
N ALA A 10 0.07 26.75 -0.53
CA ALA A 10 0.03 27.74 -1.59
C ALA A 10 -0.01 27.10 -2.99
N VAL A 11 0.75 26.03 -3.21
CA VAL A 11 0.73 25.26 -4.48
C VAL A 11 -0.60 24.53 -4.67
N ILE A 12 -1.22 24.00 -3.62
CA ILE A 12 -2.56 23.41 -3.68
C ILE A 12 -3.58 24.47 -4.15
N GLY A 13 -3.58 25.65 -3.52
CA GLY A 13 -4.48 26.73 -3.94
C GLY A 13 -4.19 27.27 -5.34
N LEU A 14 -2.91 27.33 -5.75
CA LEU A 14 -2.55 27.69 -7.12
C LEU A 14 -3.00 26.65 -8.14
N GLY A 15 -2.89 25.37 -7.81
CA GLY A 15 -3.32 24.28 -8.68
C GLY A 15 -4.83 24.25 -8.92
N GLU A 16 -5.62 24.73 -7.95
CA GLU A 16 -7.08 24.91 -8.11
C GLU A 16 -7.41 26.03 -9.13
N VAL A 17 -6.61 27.10 -9.13
CA VAL A 17 -6.80 28.25 -10.03
C VAL A 17 -6.16 28.04 -11.41
N PHE A 18 -5.04 27.32 -11.45
CA PHE A 18 -4.25 27.04 -12.65
C PHE A 18 -3.98 25.54 -12.76
N PRO A 19 -4.98 24.72 -13.13
CA PRO A 19 -4.78 23.28 -13.29
C PRO A 19 -3.80 22.98 -14.41
N LEU A 20 -2.82 22.09 -14.15
CA LEU A 20 -1.90 21.62 -15.16
C LEU A 20 -2.55 20.50 -15.97
N GLU A 21 -3.03 20.80 -17.15
CA GLU A 21 -3.59 19.84 -18.08
C GLU A 21 -2.51 19.35 -19.03
N LEU A 22 -2.33 18.01 -19.10
CA LEU A 22 -1.48 17.43 -20.13
C LEU A 22 -2.23 17.37 -21.47
N PRO A 23 -1.53 17.51 -22.62
CA PRO A 23 -2.15 17.41 -23.93
C PRO A 23 -2.91 16.11 -24.08
N ALA A 24 -4.05 16.18 -24.79
CA ALA A 24 -4.95 15.05 -24.98
C ALA A 24 -4.25 13.82 -25.60
N MET A 25 -3.23 14.04 -26.42
CA MET A 25 -2.40 12.97 -27.01
C MET A 25 -0.98 13.45 -27.31
N ILE A 26 0.03 12.73 -26.82
CA ILE A 26 1.44 12.86 -27.22
C ILE A 26 1.94 11.49 -27.63
N PHE A 27 2.44 11.33 -28.84
CA PHE A 27 2.93 10.03 -29.40
C PHE A 27 1.92 8.87 -29.24
N GLY A 28 0.62 9.15 -29.34
CA GLY A 28 -0.42 8.13 -29.17
C GLY A 28 -0.74 7.78 -27.72
N LEU A 29 -0.16 8.49 -26.74
CA LEU A 29 -0.39 8.29 -25.31
C LEU A 29 -1.39 9.31 -24.77
N GLY A 30 -2.44 8.84 -24.13
CA GLY A 30 -3.40 9.68 -23.42
C GLY A 30 -2.79 10.27 -22.13
N PRO A 31 -3.48 11.26 -21.49
CA PRO A 31 -2.98 11.96 -20.30
C PRO A 31 -2.58 11.03 -19.15
N GLN A 32 -3.34 9.97 -18.90
CA GLN A 32 -3.04 8.99 -17.86
C GLN A 32 -1.69 8.29 -18.08
N ALA A 33 -1.43 7.83 -19.32
CA ALA A 33 -0.18 7.18 -19.65
C ALA A 33 1.01 8.14 -19.59
N GLN A 34 0.80 9.42 -19.95
CA GLN A 34 1.81 10.47 -19.85
C GLN A 34 2.18 10.72 -18.37
N TRP A 35 1.19 10.81 -17.47
CA TRP A 35 1.42 10.95 -16.04
C TRP A 35 2.16 9.74 -15.46
N ILE A 36 1.83 8.52 -15.86
CA ILE A 36 2.52 7.31 -15.41
C ILE A 36 4.00 7.37 -15.77
N LEU A 37 4.33 7.71 -17.01
CA LEU A 37 5.72 7.84 -17.45
C LEU A 37 6.48 8.91 -16.67
N LEU A 38 5.87 10.08 -16.48
CA LEU A 38 6.46 11.20 -15.76
C LEU A 38 6.71 10.84 -14.29
N LEU A 39 5.74 10.21 -13.63
CA LEU A 39 5.86 9.81 -12.23
C LEU A 39 6.87 8.68 -12.03
N PHE A 40 6.97 7.71 -12.92
CA PHE A 40 8.01 6.67 -12.84
C PHE A 40 9.40 7.20 -13.17
N PHE A 41 9.52 8.14 -14.09
CA PHE A 41 10.78 8.87 -14.29
C PHE A 41 11.21 9.61 -13.03
N TYR A 42 10.28 10.35 -12.42
CA TYR A 42 10.50 11.01 -11.13
C TYR A 42 10.94 10.02 -10.05
N ALA A 43 10.23 8.89 -9.87
CA ALA A 43 10.55 7.87 -8.88
C ALA A 43 11.92 7.24 -9.12
N GLY A 44 12.29 7.02 -10.39
CA GLY A 44 13.64 6.58 -10.76
C GLY A 44 14.72 7.54 -10.27
N VAL A 45 14.58 8.82 -10.57
CA VAL A 45 15.49 9.88 -10.08
C VAL A 45 15.49 9.94 -8.55
N ALA A 46 14.32 9.96 -7.92
CA ALA A 46 14.16 10.03 -6.48
C ALA A 46 14.82 8.84 -5.75
N SER A 47 14.73 7.63 -6.33
CA SER A 47 15.34 6.43 -5.76
C SER A 47 16.87 6.48 -5.76
N MET A 48 17.48 7.24 -6.68
CA MET A 48 18.94 7.41 -6.78
C MET A 48 19.49 8.45 -5.80
N LEU A 49 18.66 9.41 -5.39
CA LEU A 49 19.06 10.47 -4.48
C LEU A 49 19.26 9.94 -3.05
N PRO A 50 20.15 10.55 -2.26
CA PRO A 50 20.28 10.25 -0.84
C PRO A 50 18.95 10.46 -0.10
N VAL A 51 18.65 9.58 0.87
CA VAL A 51 17.37 9.57 1.64
C VAL A 51 17.12 10.95 2.30
N TRP A 52 18.15 11.57 2.84
CA TRP A 52 18.04 12.85 3.55
C TRP A 52 17.69 14.04 2.65
N LEU A 53 17.94 13.93 1.33
CA LEU A 53 17.72 15.05 0.42
C LEU A 53 16.24 15.20 0.03
N LEU A 54 15.58 14.12 -0.30
CA LEU A 54 14.20 14.12 -0.82
C LEU A 54 13.23 13.32 0.06
N LEU A 55 13.56 12.09 0.40
CA LEU A 55 12.62 11.20 1.09
C LEU A 55 12.26 11.70 2.49
N GLN A 56 13.25 11.97 3.35
CA GLN A 56 13.01 12.44 4.72
C GLN A 56 12.23 13.77 4.79
N PRO A 57 12.59 14.84 4.02
CA PRO A 57 11.79 16.06 4.03
C PRO A 57 10.37 15.87 3.55
N ARG A 58 10.15 14.99 2.58
CA ARG A 58 8.83 14.66 2.04
C ARG A 58 8.00 13.88 3.04
N ASP A 59 8.55 12.84 3.66
CA ASP A 59 7.88 12.06 4.70
C ASP A 59 7.45 12.93 5.87
N TYR A 60 8.28 13.89 6.26
CA TYR A 60 7.95 14.85 7.31
C TYR A 60 6.77 15.77 6.91
N ILE A 61 6.76 16.27 5.67
CA ILE A 61 5.67 17.10 5.16
C ILE A 61 4.37 16.28 5.14
N ASN A 62 4.43 15.04 4.63
CA ASN A 62 3.29 14.14 4.55
C ASN A 62 2.76 13.78 5.94
N GLY A 63 3.64 13.51 6.90
CA GLY A 63 3.26 13.21 8.28
C GLY A 63 2.50 14.38 8.94
N ILE A 64 2.96 15.61 8.76
CA ILE A 64 2.25 16.81 9.26
C ILE A 64 0.91 16.95 8.56
N GLN A 65 0.88 16.79 7.23
CA GLN A 65 -0.37 16.88 6.47
C GLN A 65 -1.39 15.82 6.89
N LEU A 66 -0.93 14.61 7.18
CA LEU A 66 -1.79 13.56 7.74
C LEU A 66 -2.42 13.98 9.08
N ILE A 67 -1.61 14.47 10.01
CA ILE A 67 -2.09 14.92 11.32
C ILE A 67 -3.12 16.05 11.16
N ILE A 68 -2.86 17.03 10.28
CA ILE A 68 -3.78 18.13 10.00
C ILE A 68 -5.07 17.58 9.34
N GLY A 69 -4.95 16.72 8.33
CA GLY A 69 -6.10 16.11 7.65
C GLY A 69 -6.96 15.28 8.58
N LEU A 70 -6.35 14.45 9.43
CA LEU A 70 -7.06 13.70 10.47
C LEU A 70 -7.75 14.64 11.48
N GLY A 71 -7.08 15.71 11.90
CA GLY A 71 -7.65 16.72 12.78
C GLY A 71 -8.90 17.41 12.18
N ILE A 72 -8.83 17.75 10.90
CA ILE A 72 -9.95 18.33 10.15
C ILE A 72 -11.10 17.32 10.06
N LEU A 73 -10.84 16.09 9.62
CA LEU A 73 -11.87 15.08 9.45
C LEU A 73 -12.53 14.67 10.77
N TYR A 74 -11.75 14.40 11.82
CA TYR A 74 -12.30 14.07 13.13
C TYR A 74 -13.04 15.26 13.76
N GLY A 75 -12.51 16.48 13.63
CA GLY A 75 -13.20 17.69 14.07
C GLY A 75 -14.54 17.85 13.35
N ALA A 76 -14.56 17.66 12.03
CA ALA A 76 -15.78 17.72 11.24
C ALA A 76 -16.80 16.65 11.63
N VAL A 77 -16.37 15.40 11.83
CA VAL A 77 -17.21 14.28 12.29
C VAL A 77 -17.85 14.60 13.64
N LEU A 78 -17.08 15.12 14.61
CA LEU A 78 -17.58 15.44 15.94
C LEU A 78 -18.61 16.58 15.93
N ILE A 79 -18.47 17.56 15.02
CA ILE A 79 -19.35 18.71 14.92
C ILE A 79 -20.61 18.36 14.11
N SER A 80 -20.46 17.71 12.93
CA SER A 80 -21.59 17.39 12.07
C SER A 80 -22.37 16.16 12.52
N SER A 81 -21.74 15.27 13.29
CA SER A 81 -22.32 13.98 13.71
C SER A 81 -23.00 13.26 12.55
N PRO A 82 -22.30 12.95 11.44
CA PRO A 82 -22.89 12.46 10.22
C PRO A 82 -23.54 11.09 10.42
N THR A 83 -24.67 10.86 9.78
CA THR A 83 -25.37 9.57 9.85
C THR A 83 -24.76 8.57 8.88
N ILE A 84 -24.48 7.34 9.34
CA ILE A 84 -24.04 6.26 8.48
C ILE A 84 -25.22 5.84 7.59
N VAL A 85 -25.08 6.01 6.28
CA VAL A 85 -26.10 5.64 5.28
C VAL A 85 -25.86 4.25 4.70
N ALA A 86 -24.63 3.76 4.76
CA ALA A 86 -24.28 2.43 4.32
C ALA A 86 -24.93 1.35 5.21
N PRO A 87 -25.44 0.25 4.66
CA PRO A 87 -25.96 -0.84 5.44
C PRO A 87 -24.83 -1.59 6.17
N ALA A 88 -25.11 -2.13 7.36
CA ALA A 88 -24.14 -2.94 8.10
C ALA A 88 -23.71 -4.20 7.32
N ILE A 89 -24.62 -4.76 6.53
CA ILE A 89 -24.38 -5.87 5.59
C ILE A 89 -25.05 -5.47 4.28
N ASN A 90 -24.26 -5.35 3.22
CA ASN A 90 -24.80 -5.12 1.89
C ASN A 90 -25.18 -6.45 1.24
N SER A 91 -26.47 -6.65 0.97
CA SER A 91 -26.99 -7.81 0.25
C SER A 91 -27.00 -7.61 -1.27
N ASN A 92 -26.91 -6.37 -1.74
CA ASN A 92 -26.86 -6.00 -3.16
C ASN A 92 -25.42 -5.74 -3.61
N VAL A 93 -24.63 -6.81 -3.65
CA VAL A 93 -23.21 -6.72 -4.00
C VAL A 93 -23.04 -6.79 -5.52
N PRO A 94 -22.27 -5.86 -6.16
CA PRO A 94 -22.00 -5.94 -7.58
C PRO A 94 -21.41 -7.30 -7.99
N ALA A 95 -21.80 -7.81 -9.16
CA ALA A 95 -21.29 -9.08 -9.66
C ALA A 95 -19.75 -9.07 -9.90
N SER A 96 -19.18 -7.88 -10.08
CA SER A 96 -17.74 -7.66 -10.21
C SER A 96 -16.99 -7.75 -8.88
N ALA A 97 -17.68 -7.69 -7.74
CA ALA A 97 -17.04 -7.73 -6.43
C ALA A 97 -16.54 -9.14 -6.10
N PRO A 98 -15.30 -9.28 -5.61
CA PRO A 98 -14.79 -10.56 -5.17
C PRO A 98 -15.48 -11.03 -3.90
N PRO A 99 -15.52 -12.35 -3.62
CA PRO A 99 -16.06 -12.86 -2.37
C PRO A 99 -15.29 -12.32 -1.17
N ILE A 100 -16.01 -12.05 -0.07
CA ILE A 100 -15.44 -11.46 1.15
C ILE A 100 -14.23 -12.29 1.62
N PHE A 101 -14.38 -13.62 1.71
CA PHE A 101 -13.31 -14.54 2.05
C PHE A 101 -12.98 -15.43 0.85
N PRO A 102 -11.70 -15.59 0.52
CA PRO A 102 -10.53 -14.92 1.11
C PRO A 102 -10.14 -13.62 0.39
N LEU A 103 -10.67 -13.33 -0.81
CA LEU A 103 -10.14 -12.31 -1.73
C LEU A 103 -10.29 -10.88 -1.19
N LEU A 104 -11.50 -10.47 -0.80
CA LEU A 104 -11.72 -9.12 -0.27
C LEU A 104 -11.01 -8.94 1.07
N PHE A 105 -11.03 -9.96 1.94
CA PHE A 105 -10.31 -9.96 3.20
C PHE A 105 -8.81 -9.70 3.00
N VAL A 106 -8.17 -10.42 2.07
CA VAL A 106 -6.73 -10.26 1.77
C VAL A 106 -6.43 -8.86 1.25
N THR A 107 -7.29 -8.28 0.43
CA THR A 107 -7.13 -6.92 -0.10
C THR A 107 -7.24 -5.86 1.00
N ILE A 108 -8.20 -6.00 1.93
CA ILE A 108 -8.41 -5.05 3.03
C ILE A 108 -7.33 -5.22 4.12
N ALA A 109 -6.90 -6.45 4.38
CA ALA A 109 -5.93 -6.76 5.44
C ALA A 109 -4.57 -6.06 5.27
N CYS A 110 -4.28 -5.52 4.08
CA CYS A 110 -3.08 -4.70 3.84
C CYS A 110 -2.97 -3.52 4.80
N GLY A 111 -4.09 -2.89 5.19
CA GLY A 111 -4.11 -1.81 6.18
C GLY A 111 -3.89 -2.27 7.63
N ALA A 112 -4.07 -3.56 7.92
CA ALA A 112 -3.88 -4.11 9.27
C ALA A 112 -2.52 -4.81 9.43
N ILE A 113 -2.12 -5.62 8.45
CA ILE A 113 -0.87 -6.40 8.43
C ILE A 113 -0.35 -6.38 7.00
N SER A 114 0.72 -5.64 6.73
CA SER A 114 1.29 -5.50 5.40
C SER A 114 2.71 -6.03 5.30
N GLY A 115 2.94 -6.90 4.35
CA GLY A 115 4.29 -7.40 4.04
C GLY A 115 5.19 -6.32 3.47
N PHE A 116 4.64 -5.41 2.67
CA PHE A 116 5.37 -4.25 2.16
C PHE A 116 5.87 -3.35 3.30
N HIS A 117 5.05 -3.10 4.32
CA HIS A 117 5.49 -2.35 5.51
C HIS A 117 6.60 -3.09 6.28
N GLY A 118 6.59 -4.42 6.31
CA GLY A 118 7.69 -5.23 6.84
C GLY A 118 9.01 -4.99 6.11
N LEU A 119 8.99 -4.92 4.78
CA LEU A 119 10.15 -4.58 3.96
C LEU A 119 10.61 -3.14 4.16
N VAL A 120 9.68 -2.18 4.16
CA VAL A 120 10.01 -0.74 4.35
C VAL A 120 10.61 -0.53 5.73
N SER A 121 10.06 -1.15 6.78
CA SER A 121 10.57 -1.01 8.14
C SER A 121 11.99 -1.54 8.29
N SER A 122 12.31 -2.68 7.69
CA SER A 122 13.64 -3.28 7.74
C SER A 122 14.65 -2.59 6.79
N GLY A 123 14.20 -2.20 5.59
CA GLY A 123 15.05 -1.67 4.54
C GLY A 123 15.29 -0.16 4.60
N THR A 124 14.38 0.60 5.17
CA THR A 124 14.40 2.07 5.13
C THR A 124 14.22 2.69 6.51
N THR A 125 13.13 2.39 7.22
CA THR A 125 12.80 3.06 8.49
C THR A 125 13.84 2.78 9.57
N SER A 126 14.29 1.54 9.72
CA SER A 126 15.30 1.15 10.71
C SER A 126 16.63 1.90 10.53
N LYS A 127 16.96 2.29 9.29
CA LYS A 127 18.19 3.03 8.97
C LYS A 127 18.07 4.55 9.23
N GLN A 128 16.89 5.04 9.56
CA GLN A 128 16.61 6.46 9.82
C GLN A 128 16.39 6.75 11.32
N LEU A 129 16.37 5.73 12.16
CA LEU A 129 16.24 5.89 13.61
C LEU A 129 17.56 6.45 14.19
N ASP A 130 17.44 7.46 15.05
CA ASP A 130 18.57 8.01 15.80
C ASP A 130 19.02 7.06 16.91
N LYS A 131 18.04 6.46 17.60
CA LYS A 131 18.27 5.53 18.73
C LYS A 131 17.41 4.28 18.58
N GLU A 132 17.93 3.13 19.01
CA GLU A 132 17.19 1.87 19.03
C GLU A 132 15.91 1.95 19.88
N THR A 133 15.93 2.72 20.96
CA THR A 133 14.76 2.95 21.83
C THR A 133 13.60 3.59 21.12
N ASP A 134 13.85 4.38 20.07
CA ASP A 134 12.83 5.12 19.34
C ASP A 134 11.99 4.17 18.46
N ALA A 135 12.52 2.99 18.11
CA ALA A 135 11.81 1.98 17.32
C ALA A 135 10.44 1.62 17.94
N ARG A 136 10.39 1.51 19.26
CA ARG A 136 9.14 1.20 19.96
C ARG A 136 8.11 2.33 19.80
N GLN A 137 8.53 3.57 20.00
CA GLN A 137 7.64 4.73 19.91
C GLN A 137 7.16 4.92 18.48
N VAL A 138 8.07 4.86 17.50
CA VAL A 138 7.74 4.99 16.08
C VAL A 138 6.77 3.90 15.62
N GLY A 139 7.02 2.65 16.01
CA GLY A 139 6.17 1.53 15.63
C GLY A 139 4.76 1.63 16.22
N TYR A 140 4.63 1.91 17.52
CA TYR A 140 3.31 2.00 18.17
C TYR A 140 2.51 3.23 17.74
N LEU A 141 3.15 4.40 17.64
CA LEU A 141 2.46 5.61 17.19
C LEU A 141 2.07 5.52 15.71
N GLY A 142 2.92 4.91 14.87
CA GLY A 142 2.59 4.65 13.48
C GLY A 142 1.37 3.73 13.35
N SER A 143 1.34 2.63 14.09
CA SER A 143 0.20 1.70 14.09
C SER A 143 -1.08 2.34 14.62
N ALA A 144 -1.01 3.14 15.70
CA ALA A 144 -2.16 3.88 16.22
C ALA A 144 -2.68 4.93 15.23
N GLY A 145 -1.76 5.65 14.56
CA GLY A 145 -2.10 6.64 13.53
C GLY A 145 -2.77 5.99 12.31
N GLU A 146 -2.29 4.82 11.89
CA GLU A 146 -2.92 4.04 10.81
C GLU A 146 -4.32 3.57 11.19
N GLY A 147 -4.51 3.10 12.43
CA GLY A 147 -5.84 2.74 12.94
C GLY A 147 -6.81 3.94 12.96
N ALA A 148 -6.32 5.12 13.35
CA ALA A 148 -7.10 6.34 13.29
C ALA A 148 -7.48 6.72 11.84
N LEU A 149 -6.53 6.65 10.91
CA LEU A 149 -6.83 6.88 9.49
C LEU A 149 -7.85 5.88 8.95
N ALA A 150 -7.71 4.59 9.27
CA ALA A 150 -8.65 3.56 8.85
C ALA A 150 -10.08 3.83 9.36
N LEU A 151 -10.21 4.23 10.63
CA LEU A 151 -11.52 4.55 11.21
C LEU A 151 -12.17 5.75 10.49
N VAL A 152 -11.44 6.84 10.28
CA VAL A 152 -12.01 8.01 9.60
C VAL A 152 -12.28 7.71 8.12
N ALA A 153 -11.49 6.86 7.47
CA ALA A 153 -11.75 6.43 6.10
C ALA A 153 -13.07 5.64 6.00
N ILE A 154 -13.35 4.76 6.97
CA ILE A 154 -14.64 4.06 7.05
C ILE A 154 -15.78 5.07 7.23
N ILE A 155 -15.64 6.05 8.12
CA ILE A 155 -16.67 7.07 8.34
C ILE A 155 -16.91 7.88 7.05
N CYS A 156 -15.87 8.33 6.38
CA CYS A 156 -15.99 9.04 5.10
C CYS A 156 -16.71 8.19 4.04
N ALA A 157 -16.32 6.92 3.90
CA ALA A 157 -16.88 6.00 2.92
C ALA A 157 -18.31 5.53 3.22
N THR A 158 -18.83 5.73 4.43
CA THR A 158 -20.14 5.23 4.85
C THR A 158 -21.12 6.30 5.30
N ALA A 159 -20.63 7.45 5.77
CA ALA A 159 -21.44 8.55 6.30
C ALA A 159 -21.25 9.87 5.53
N GLY A 160 -20.38 9.91 4.53
CA GLY A 160 -20.12 11.10 3.72
C GLY A 160 -21.09 11.29 2.55
N PHE A 161 -22.20 10.59 2.50
CA PHE A 161 -23.20 10.63 1.43
C PHE A 161 -24.55 11.10 1.96
N ALA A 162 -25.32 11.81 1.14
CA ALA A 162 -26.60 12.34 1.55
C ALA A 162 -27.69 11.26 1.67
N SER A 163 -27.57 10.15 0.96
CA SER A 163 -28.56 9.06 0.94
C SER A 163 -27.93 7.72 0.62
N PHE A 164 -28.67 6.64 0.94
CA PHE A 164 -28.31 5.28 0.54
C PHE A 164 -28.17 5.13 -0.99
N GLY A 165 -29.05 5.78 -1.77
CA GLY A 165 -28.99 5.73 -3.23
C GLY A 165 -27.72 6.37 -3.82
N GLU A 166 -27.24 7.46 -3.24
CA GLU A 166 -25.97 8.07 -3.63
C GLU A 166 -24.78 7.19 -3.27
N TRP A 167 -24.80 6.60 -2.08
CA TRP A 167 -23.80 5.62 -1.65
C TRP A 167 -23.79 4.38 -2.56
N GLU A 168 -24.97 3.82 -2.90
CA GLU A 168 -25.08 2.65 -3.77
C GLU A 168 -24.57 2.97 -5.20
N ALA A 169 -24.82 4.16 -5.71
CA ALA A 169 -24.32 4.60 -7.01
C ALA A 169 -22.78 4.68 -7.04
N MET A 170 -22.16 5.16 -5.95
CA MET A 170 -20.69 5.20 -5.82
C MET A 170 -20.06 3.79 -5.89
N TYR A 171 -20.72 2.80 -5.30
CA TYR A 171 -20.26 1.42 -5.24
C TYR A 171 -20.94 0.49 -6.27
N SER A 172 -21.56 1.05 -7.30
CA SER A 172 -22.22 0.28 -8.38
C SER A 172 -21.24 -0.61 -9.16
N ASP A 173 -19.97 -0.26 -9.20
CA ASP A 173 -18.90 -1.07 -9.76
C ASP A 173 -17.75 -1.19 -8.76
N TYR A 174 -17.27 -2.44 -8.56
CA TYR A 174 -16.14 -2.72 -7.69
C TYR A 174 -14.86 -2.19 -8.31
N GLY A 175 -14.21 -1.28 -7.63
CA GLY A 175 -12.92 -0.71 -8.05
C GLY A 175 -12.98 0.76 -8.46
N ASN A 176 -14.15 1.28 -8.81
CA ASN A 176 -14.27 2.70 -9.18
C ASN A 176 -14.34 3.64 -7.98
N GLY A 177 -14.72 3.17 -6.81
CA GLY A 177 -15.09 4.04 -5.69
C GLY A 177 -14.09 4.19 -4.55
N ALA A 178 -12.98 3.43 -4.51
CA ALA A 178 -12.20 3.32 -3.26
C ALA A 178 -11.62 4.65 -2.76
N ILE A 179 -10.77 5.31 -3.53
CA ILE A 179 -10.17 6.60 -3.15
C ILE A 179 -11.19 7.72 -3.31
N GLU A 180 -12.00 7.65 -4.34
CA GLU A 180 -13.04 8.65 -4.63
C GLU A 180 -14.09 8.71 -3.52
N ALA A 181 -14.57 7.58 -3.03
CA ALA A 181 -15.50 7.53 -1.89
C ALA A 181 -14.91 8.15 -0.62
N PHE A 182 -13.62 7.95 -0.35
CA PHE A 182 -12.93 8.59 0.76
C PHE A 182 -12.85 10.10 0.57
N VAL A 183 -12.46 10.55 -0.62
CA VAL A 183 -12.26 11.98 -0.92
C VAL A 183 -13.59 12.72 -0.92
N GLN A 184 -14.59 12.26 -1.65
CA GLN A 184 -15.91 12.89 -1.74
C GLN A 184 -16.63 12.86 -0.40
N GLY A 185 -16.68 11.70 0.26
CA GLY A 185 -17.32 11.57 1.56
C GLY A 185 -16.62 12.40 2.63
N GLY A 186 -15.29 12.45 2.62
CA GLY A 186 -14.52 13.30 3.51
C GLY A 186 -14.74 14.79 3.26
N ALA A 187 -14.80 15.21 1.99
CA ALA A 187 -15.10 16.60 1.61
C ALA A 187 -16.51 17.02 2.03
N THR A 188 -17.51 16.15 1.87
CA THR A 188 -18.88 16.37 2.35
C THR A 188 -18.92 16.57 3.86
N ILE A 189 -18.25 15.70 4.62
CA ILE A 189 -18.19 15.79 6.08
C ILE A 189 -17.44 17.07 6.51
N ALA A 190 -16.31 17.39 5.88
CA ALA A 190 -15.54 18.59 6.20
C ALA A 190 -16.32 19.88 5.88
N SER A 191 -17.07 19.87 4.79
CA SER A 191 -17.94 20.99 4.42
C SER A 191 -19.09 21.16 5.41
N SER A 192 -19.80 20.10 5.74
CA SER A 192 -20.95 20.15 6.66
C SER A 192 -20.56 20.45 8.11
N GLY A 193 -19.41 19.92 8.57
CA GLY A 193 -18.99 20.07 9.97
C GLY A 193 -18.21 21.35 10.25
N LEU A 194 -17.32 21.76 9.34
CA LEU A 194 -16.43 22.90 9.54
C LEU A 194 -16.73 24.09 8.63
N GLY A 195 -17.74 23.98 7.74
CA GLY A 195 -18.07 25.04 6.78
C GLY A 195 -16.99 25.28 5.71
N LEU A 196 -16.10 24.31 5.47
CA LEU A 196 -15.11 24.42 4.40
C LEU A 196 -15.79 24.33 3.03
N SER A 197 -15.23 25.03 2.03
CA SER A 197 -15.65 24.81 0.65
C SER A 197 -15.45 23.33 0.28
N PHE A 198 -16.46 22.71 -0.35
CA PHE A 198 -16.38 21.32 -0.81
C PHE A 198 -15.15 21.12 -1.71
N THR A 199 -14.97 21.97 -2.72
CA THR A 199 -13.85 21.91 -3.67
C THR A 199 -12.50 21.99 -2.95
N PHE A 200 -12.36 22.88 -1.96
CA PHE A 200 -11.12 22.99 -1.19
C PHE A 200 -10.86 21.71 -0.37
N ALA A 201 -11.87 21.17 0.31
CA ALA A 201 -11.75 19.94 1.08
C ALA A 201 -11.44 18.74 0.19
N GLU A 202 -12.09 18.63 -0.96
CA GLU A 202 -11.84 17.60 -1.97
C GLU A 202 -10.39 17.66 -2.49
N THR A 203 -9.94 18.86 -2.88
CA THR A 203 -8.56 19.08 -3.34
C THR A 203 -7.54 18.72 -2.25
N LEU A 204 -7.79 19.14 -1.01
CA LEU A 204 -6.91 18.83 0.12
C LEU A 204 -6.76 17.31 0.35
N LEU A 205 -7.88 16.58 0.35
CA LEU A 205 -7.89 15.13 0.56
C LEU A 205 -7.28 14.38 -0.63
N THR A 206 -7.56 14.83 -1.85
CA THR A 206 -6.95 14.29 -3.08
C THR A 206 -5.43 14.46 -3.06
N VAL A 207 -4.93 15.65 -2.76
CA VAL A 207 -3.48 15.91 -2.68
C VAL A 207 -2.85 15.08 -1.55
N MET A 208 -3.53 14.93 -0.42
CA MET A 208 -3.07 14.06 0.67
C MET A 208 -2.90 12.62 0.17
N ALA A 209 -3.90 12.05 -0.50
CA ALA A 209 -3.84 10.69 -1.03
C ALA A 209 -2.71 10.53 -2.08
N ILE A 210 -2.56 11.48 -3.00
CA ILE A 210 -1.51 11.47 -4.04
C ILE A 210 -0.12 11.56 -3.42
N LEU A 211 0.10 12.38 -2.40
CA LEU A 211 1.39 12.50 -1.74
C LEU A 211 1.79 11.21 -1.02
N PHE A 212 0.84 10.51 -0.38
CA PHE A 212 1.09 9.18 0.20
C PHE A 212 1.44 8.15 -0.86
N ALA A 213 0.66 8.08 -1.94
CA ALA A 213 0.94 7.18 -3.06
C ALA A 213 2.33 7.43 -3.66
N GLY A 214 2.68 8.70 -3.87
CA GLY A 214 4.00 9.08 -4.40
C GLY A 214 5.15 8.73 -3.46
N THR A 215 4.99 8.87 -2.13
CA THR A 215 6.01 8.46 -1.15
C THR A 215 6.19 6.95 -1.15
N THR A 216 5.10 6.20 -1.23
CA THR A 216 5.12 4.74 -1.34
C THR A 216 5.83 4.29 -2.60
N MET A 217 5.60 4.95 -3.73
CA MET A 217 6.26 4.67 -5.00
C MET A 217 7.78 4.89 -4.92
N ASP A 218 8.24 5.99 -4.32
CA ASP A 218 9.67 6.26 -4.13
C ASP A 218 10.34 5.18 -3.26
N ALA A 219 9.71 4.80 -2.16
CA ALA A 219 10.19 3.75 -1.27
C ALA A 219 10.22 2.39 -2.01
N GLY A 220 9.18 2.08 -2.79
CA GLY A 220 9.06 0.84 -3.55
C GLY A 220 10.15 0.67 -4.59
N VAL A 221 10.39 1.70 -5.44
CA VAL A 221 11.45 1.67 -6.46
C VAL A 221 12.83 1.56 -5.81
N ARG A 222 13.05 2.25 -4.69
CA ARG A 222 14.32 2.17 -3.93
C ARG A 222 14.56 0.76 -3.37
N LEU A 223 13.54 0.12 -2.79
CA LEU A 223 13.65 -1.24 -2.27
C LEU A 223 13.89 -2.25 -3.39
N GLN A 224 13.17 -2.13 -4.51
CA GLN A 224 13.41 -2.97 -5.70
C GLN A 224 14.86 -2.84 -6.18
N ARG A 225 15.39 -1.62 -6.26
CA ARG A 225 16.80 -1.39 -6.61
C ARG A 225 17.74 -2.12 -5.66
N TYR A 226 17.52 -2.05 -4.35
CA TYR A 226 18.36 -2.75 -3.38
C TYR A 226 18.30 -4.26 -3.55
N ILE A 227 17.12 -4.83 -3.78
CA ILE A 227 16.95 -6.27 -4.03
C ILE A 227 17.68 -6.68 -5.31
N ILE A 228 17.58 -5.91 -6.40
CA ILE A 228 18.28 -6.20 -7.65
C ILE A 228 19.81 -6.15 -7.46
N GLN A 229 20.31 -5.16 -6.70
CA GLN A 229 21.74 -5.07 -6.38
C GLN A 229 22.20 -6.23 -5.50
N GLU A 230 21.39 -6.67 -4.55
CA GLU A 230 21.67 -7.83 -3.72
C GLU A 230 21.74 -9.12 -4.55
N TRP A 231 20.85 -9.30 -5.53
CA TRP A 231 20.96 -10.39 -6.50
C TRP A 231 22.27 -10.32 -7.29
N GLY A 232 22.68 -9.12 -7.71
CA GLY A 232 23.96 -8.90 -8.36
C GLY A 232 25.15 -9.40 -7.53
N THR A 233 25.07 -9.22 -6.22
CA THR A 233 26.11 -9.66 -5.28
C THR A 233 26.03 -11.18 -5.03
N ILE A 234 24.83 -11.73 -4.82
CA ILE A 234 24.64 -13.17 -4.51
C ILE A 234 24.99 -14.06 -5.70
N TYR A 235 24.61 -13.63 -6.91
CA TYR A 235 24.79 -14.43 -8.13
C TYR A 235 26.02 -14.01 -8.96
N ASP A 236 26.90 -13.17 -8.41
CA ASP A 236 28.11 -12.67 -9.09
C ASP A 236 27.82 -12.03 -10.46
N ILE A 237 26.75 -11.19 -10.53
CA ILE A 237 26.38 -10.45 -11.74
C ILE A 237 26.73 -8.97 -11.55
N PRO A 238 27.96 -8.53 -11.91
CA PRO A 238 28.46 -7.19 -11.56
C PRO A 238 27.62 -6.03 -12.12
N ILE A 239 26.97 -6.24 -13.26
CA ILE A 239 26.15 -5.19 -13.90
C ILE A 239 24.95 -4.81 -13.05
N LEU A 240 24.37 -5.73 -12.26
CA LEU A 240 23.23 -5.48 -11.38
C LEU A 240 23.65 -4.70 -10.12
N ASN A 241 24.94 -4.70 -9.76
CA ASN A 241 25.45 -3.90 -8.64
C ASN A 241 25.45 -2.40 -8.94
N ASN A 242 25.38 -2.03 -10.23
CA ASN A 242 25.29 -0.63 -10.62
C ASN A 242 23.89 -0.07 -10.29
N GLY A 243 23.83 0.99 -9.49
CA GLY A 243 22.57 1.61 -9.06
C GLY A 243 21.70 2.15 -10.20
N TYR A 244 22.32 2.65 -11.28
CA TYR A 244 21.58 3.12 -12.46
C TYR A 244 20.91 1.97 -13.21
N VAL A 245 21.64 0.88 -13.40
CA VAL A 245 21.11 -0.33 -14.06
C VAL A 245 19.99 -0.94 -13.23
N ALA A 246 20.21 -1.11 -11.93
CA ALA A 246 19.20 -1.67 -11.02
C ALA A 246 17.94 -0.78 -10.95
N THR A 247 18.08 0.54 -10.93
CA THR A 247 16.93 1.46 -10.98
C THR A 247 16.20 1.38 -12.32
N GLY A 248 16.95 1.36 -13.43
CA GLY A 248 16.38 1.22 -14.77
C GLY A 248 15.57 -0.08 -14.92
N LEU A 249 16.09 -1.19 -14.41
CA LEU A 249 15.37 -2.47 -14.39
C LEU A 249 14.11 -2.43 -13.52
N ALA A 250 14.20 -1.83 -12.32
CA ALA A 250 13.05 -1.68 -11.42
C ALA A 250 11.93 -0.86 -12.07
N VAL A 251 12.25 0.32 -12.61
CA VAL A 251 11.28 1.20 -13.29
C VAL A 251 10.71 0.53 -14.53
N SER A 252 11.56 -0.12 -15.35
CA SER A 252 11.11 -0.83 -16.55
C SER A 252 10.13 -1.96 -16.21
N ALA A 253 10.41 -2.74 -15.18
CA ALA A 253 9.50 -3.80 -14.72
C ALA A 253 8.13 -3.23 -14.30
N CYS A 254 8.10 -2.11 -13.57
CA CYS A 254 6.87 -1.44 -13.20
C CYS A 254 6.09 -0.93 -14.42
N LEU A 255 6.78 -0.32 -15.39
CA LEU A 255 6.15 0.18 -16.61
C LEU A 255 5.61 -0.97 -17.47
N ILE A 256 6.36 -2.07 -17.59
CA ILE A 256 5.90 -3.27 -18.30
C ILE A 256 4.60 -3.81 -17.68
N LEU A 257 4.52 -3.85 -16.35
CA LEU A 257 3.29 -4.28 -15.67
C LEU A 257 2.16 -3.25 -15.84
N ALA A 258 2.44 -1.96 -15.68
CA ALA A 258 1.44 -0.91 -15.79
C ALA A 258 0.78 -0.85 -17.19
N PHE A 259 1.57 -1.03 -18.24
CA PHE A 259 1.08 -0.97 -19.60
C PHE A 259 0.70 -2.35 -20.15
N GLY A 260 1.50 -3.38 -19.86
CA GLY A 260 1.31 -4.73 -20.39
C GLY A 260 0.14 -5.49 -19.76
N ALA A 261 -0.25 -5.16 -18.54
CA ALA A 261 -1.43 -5.75 -17.87
C ALA A 261 -2.72 -4.95 -18.15
N THR A 262 -2.69 -3.95 -19.03
CA THR A 262 -3.89 -3.19 -19.39
C THR A 262 -4.94 -4.11 -20.03
N PRO A 263 -6.18 -4.19 -19.47
CA PRO A 263 -7.23 -5.01 -20.06
C PRO A 263 -7.64 -4.52 -21.45
N PRO A 264 -8.05 -5.42 -22.34
CA PRO A 264 -8.53 -5.04 -23.68
C PRO A 264 -9.68 -4.04 -23.63
N GLY A 265 -9.58 -2.97 -24.41
CA GLY A 265 -10.61 -1.92 -24.47
C GLY A 265 -10.54 -0.86 -23.37
N GLN A 266 -9.62 -0.97 -22.44
CA GLN A 266 -9.38 0.05 -21.41
C GLN A 266 -8.26 1.02 -21.83
N PRO A 267 -8.24 2.25 -21.28
CA PRO A 267 -7.16 3.19 -21.51
C PRO A 267 -5.80 2.62 -21.12
N LEU A 268 -4.78 2.94 -21.89
CA LEU A 268 -3.42 2.48 -21.64
C LEU A 268 -2.92 2.98 -20.26
N GLY A 269 -2.40 2.06 -19.45
CA GLY A 269 -1.91 2.35 -18.10
C GLY A 269 -2.87 1.93 -16.97
N THR A 270 -4.04 1.38 -17.27
CA THR A 270 -4.96 0.83 -16.26
C THR A 270 -4.51 -0.54 -15.71
N GLY A 271 -3.40 -1.09 -16.22
CA GLY A 271 -2.86 -2.37 -15.78
C GLY A 271 -2.56 -2.43 -14.28
N GLY A 272 -2.21 -1.30 -13.65
CA GLY A 272 -2.02 -1.23 -12.20
C GLY A 272 -3.26 -1.69 -11.40
N MET A 273 -4.46 -1.30 -11.83
CA MET A 273 -5.71 -1.74 -11.21
C MET A 273 -6.01 -3.21 -11.49
N ALA A 274 -5.67 -3.70 -12.68
CA ALA A 274 -5.86 -5.11 -13.03
C ALA A 274 -4.99 -6.06 -12.19
N ILE A 275 -3.80 -5.63 -11.78
CA ILE A 275 -2.91 -6.41 -10.91
C ILE A 275 -3.15 -6.19 -9.42
N TRP A 276 -4.07 -5.30 -9.02
CA TRP A 276 -4.33 -4.98 -7.61
C TRP A 276 -4.71 -6.19 -6.75
N PRO A 277 -5.57 -7.14 -7.19
CA PRO A 277 -5.83 -8.36 -6.44
C PRO A 277 -4.59 -9.23 -6.22
N LEU A 278 -3.73 -9.33 -7.25
CA LEU A 278 -2.46 -10.07 -7.17
C LEU A 278 -1.50 -9.41 -6.17
N PHE A 279 -1.43 -8.07 -6.18
CA PHE A 279 -0.68 -7.31 -5.19
C PHE A 279 -1.17 -7.62 -3.76
N GLY A 280 -2.49 -7.57 -3.52
CA GLY A 280 -3.06 -7.86 -2.20
C GLY A 280 -2.64 -9.23 -1.67
N THR A 281 -2.75 -10.26 -2.50
CA THR A 281 -2.36 -11.64 -2.15
C THR A 281 -0.87 -11.77 -1.88
N THR A 282 -0.03 -11.23 -2.77
CA THR A 282 1.45 -11.26 -2.62
C THR A 282 1.89 -10.52 -1.36
N ASN A 283 1.30 -9.37 -1.08
CA ASN A 283 1.59 -8.58 0.10
C ASN A 283 1.25 -9.34 1.39
N GLN A 284 0.15 -10.08 1.42
CA GLN A 284 -0.21 -10.90 2.59
C GLN A 284 0.67 -12.13 2.74
N LEU A 285 1.10 -12.78 1.67
CA LEU A 285 2.11 -13.84 1.73
C LEU A 285 3.41 -13.30 2.36
N LEU A 286 3.86 -12.13 1.92
CA LEU A 286 5.04 -11.46 2.46
C LEU A 286 4.86 -11.06 3.93
N ALA A 287 3.65 -10.66 4.35
CA ALA A 287 3.32 -10.40 5.75
C ALA A 287 3.44 -11.66 6.61
N GLY A 288 2.93 -12.79 6.11
CA GLY A 288 3.10 -14.08 6.76
C GLY A 288 4.57 -14.48 6.93
N LEU A 289 5.38 -14.29 5.90
CA LEU A 289 6.83 -14.53 5.96
C LEU A 289 7.53 -13.60 6.97
N THR A 290 7.19 -12.32 6.99
CA THR A 290 7.72 -11.36 7.96
C THR A 290 7.41 -11.78 9.40
N LEU A 291 6.16 -12.18 9.69
CA LEU A 291 5.76 -12.68 10.99
C LEU A 291 6.47 -13.98 11.37
N LEU A 292 6.77 -14.86 10.42
CA LEU A 292 7.52 -16.08 10.63
C LEU A 292 8.98 -15.79 11.01
N VAL A 293 9.63 -14.85 10.31
CA VAL A 293 10.99 -14.40 10.65
C VAL A 293 11.03 -13.78 12.05
N ILE A 294 10.08 -12.89 12.38
CA ILE A 294 9.97 -12.31 13.71
C ILE A 294 9.76 -13.38 14.77
N SER A 295 8.92 -14.38 14.50
CA SER A 295 8.68 -15.51 15.41
C SER A 295 9.96 -16.30 15.68
N THR A 296 10.79 -16.53 14.67
CA THR A 296 12.07 -17.22 14.80
C THR A 296 13.04 -16.41 15.68
N ILE A 297 13.09 -15.08 15.47
CA ILE A 297 13.92 -14.18 16.30
C ILE A 297 13.43 -14.19 17.75
N LEU A 298 12.12 -14.13 18.00
CA LEU A 298 11.55 -14.18 19.37
C LEU A 298 11.92 -15.49 20.09
N VAL A 299 11.88 -16.64 19.38
CA VAL A 299 12.29 -17.93 19.94
C VAL A 299 13.77 -17.91 20.30
N LYS A 300 14.65 -17.37 19.46
CA LYS A 300 16.08 -17.22 19.75
C LYS A 300 16.32 -16.35 20.98
N LEU A 301 15.51 -15.33 21.19
CA LEU A 301 15.59 -14.43 22.35
C LEU A 301 14.88 -14.98 23.59
N GLY A 302 14.36 -16.22 23.55
CA GLY A 302 13.61 -16.82 24.67
C GLY A 302 12.28 -16.14 24.98
N ARG A 303 11.71 -15.40 24.00
CA ARG A 303 10.46 -14.67 24.16
C ARG A 303 9.27 -15.43 23.55
N PRO A 304 8.04 -15.22 24.08
CA PRO A 304 6.86 -15.91 23.58
C PRO A 304 6.54 -15.49 22.15
N SER A 305 6.56 -16.45 21.22
CA SER A 305 6.28 -16.25 19.80
C SER A 305 4.79 -16.43 19.41
N ARG A 306 3.90 -16.77 20.36
CA ARG A 306 2.48 -17.04 20.08
C ARG A 306 1.75 -15.86 19.45
N TYR A 307 2.11 -14.64 19.84
CA TYR A 307 1.46 -13.41 19.35
C TYR A 307 1.80 -13.07 17.91
N THR A 308 2.87 -13.63 17.37
CA THR A 308 3.27 -13.48 15.96
C THR A 308 2.92 -14.72 15.13
N LEU A 309 2.99 -15.92 15.72
CA LEU A 309 2.66 -17.17 15.03
C LEU A 309 1.17 -17.33 14.73
N THR A 310 0.30 -16.96 15.66
CA THR A 310 -1.15 -17.07 15.45
C THR A 310 -1.63 -16.23 14.27
N PRO A 311 -1.35 -14.92 14.20
CA PRO A 311 -1.70 -14.13 13.03
C PRO A 311 -0.95 -14.59 11.77
N MET A 312 0.28 -15.06 11.88
CA MET A 312 1.04 -15.61 10.75
C MET A 312 0.31 -16.77 10.09
N VAL A 313 -0.11 -17.77 10.86
CA VAL A 313 -0.86 -18.94 10.32
C VAL A 313 -2.15 -18.48 9.64
N PHE A 314 -2.89 -17.60 10.27
CA PHE A 314 -4.15 -17.09 9.73
C PHE A 314 -3.95 -16.33 8.41
N VAL A 315 -3.06 -15.33 8.39
CA VAL A 315 -2.78 -14.50 7.21
C VAL A 315 -2.24 -15.33 6.05
N THR A 316 -1.32 -16.25 6.33
CA THR A 316 -0.73 -17.14 5.30
C THR A 316 -1.78 -18.06 4.70
N THR A 317 -2.65 -18.64 5.53
CA THR A 317 -3.73 -19.51 5.04
C THR A 317 -4.70 -18.75 4.14
N MET A 318 -5.11 -17.53 4.55
CA MET A 318 -5.98 -16.68 3.74
C MET A 318 -5.31 -16.25 2.42
N ALA A 319 -4.03 -15.88 2.47
CA ALA A 319 -3.30 -15.49 1.29
C ALA A 319 -3.11 -16.63 0.29
N LEU A 320 -2.77 -17.84 0.75
CA LEU A 320 -2.68 -19.01 -0.12
C LEU A 320 -4.03 -19.40 -0.72
N ALA A 321 -5.09 -19.38 0.07
CA ALA A 321 -6.44 -19.63 -0.44
C ALA A 321 -6.85 -18.60 -1.51
N SER A 322 -6.51 -17.32 -1.28
CA SER A 322 -6.74 -16.24 -2.23
C SER A 322 -5.95 -16.45 -3.53
N ALA A 323 -4.66 -16.80 -3.44
CA ALA A 323 -3.81 -17.07 -4.59
C ALA A 323 -4.37 -18.22 -5.45
N LEU A 324 -4.78 -19.32 -4.83
CA LEU A 324 -5.38 -20.46 -5.54
C LEU A 324 -6.68 -20.09 -6.28
N ILE A 325 -7.50 -19.21 -5.70
CA ILE A 325 -8.71 -18.71 -6.38
C ILE A 325 -8.32 -17.78 -7.54
N GLN A 326 -7.28 -16.95 -7.36
CA GLN A 326 -6.78 -16.08 -8.42
C GLN A 326 -6.24 -16.88 -9.61
N VAL A 327 -5.49 -17.95 -9.39
CA VAL A 327 -5.06 -18.88 -10.45
C VAL A 327 -6.24 -19.29 -11.33
N ARG A 328 -7.34 -19.73 -10.69
CA ARG A 328 -8.55 -20.12 -11.42
C ARG A 328 -9.17 -18.95 -12.19
N ASN A 329 -9.27 -17.76 -11.57
CA ASN A 329 -9.88 -16.59 -12.19
C ASN A 329 -9.05 -16.07 -13.35
N LEU A 330 -7.73 -15.99 -13.20
CA LEU A 330 -6.80 -15.53 -14.24
C LEU A 330 -6.77 -16.50 -15.42
N PHE A 331 -6.84 -17.81 -15.16
CA PHE A 331 -6.96 -18.83 -16.21
C PHE A 331 -8.27 -18.67 -16.99
N ALA A 332 -9.40 -18.51 -16.31
CA ALA A 332 -10.71 -18.31 -16.91
C ALA A 332 -10.79 -17.00 -17.73
N ALA A 333 -10.08 -15.95 -17.28
CA ALA A 333 -10.01 -14.67 -17.96
C ALA A 333 -8.98 -14.65 -19.13
N GLY A 334 -8.22 -15.72 -19.36
CA GLY A 334 -7.18 -15.77 -20.40
C GLY A 334 -5.97 -14.89 -20.13
N GLN A 335 -5.77 -14.43 -18.88
CA GLN A 335 -4.66 -13.55 -18.49
C GLN A 335 -3.40 -14.38 -18.13
N TYR A 336 -2.84 -15.05 -19.11
CA TYR A 336 -1.77 -16.03 -18.92
C TYR A 336 -0.47 -15.47 -18.32
N VAL A 337 -0.15 -14.19 -18.60
CA VAL A 337 1.05 -13.54 -18.05
C VAL A 337 0.90 -13.37 -16.52
N LEU A 338 -0.23 -12.83 -16.06
CA LEU A 338 -0.51 -12.68 -14.64
C LEU A 338 -0.65 -14.04 -13.96
N LEU A 339 -1.25 -15.01 -14.62
CA LEU A 339 -1.34 -16.39 -14.15
C LEU A 339 0.05 -17.01 -13.90
N ALA A 340 0.98 -16.84 -14.83
CA ALA A 340 2.34 -17.34 -14.67
C ALA A 340 3.07 -16.68 -13.49
N ILE A 341 2.87 -15.36 -13.32
CA ILE A 341 3.43 -14.62 -12.19
C ILE A 341 2.83 -15.12 -10.87
N ASP A 342 1.52 -15.31 -10.79
CA ASP A 342 0.83 -15.79 -9.58
C ASP A 342 1.31 -17.20 -9.17
N ILE A 343 1.39 -18.12 -10.14
CA ILE A 343 1.92 -19.46 -9.90
C ILE A 343 3.37 -19.42 -9.40
N ALA A 344 4.23 -18.59 -10.00
CA ALA A 344 5.60 -18.42 -9.56
C ALA A 344 5.68 -17.91 -8.12
N ILE A 345 4.85 -16.92 -7.76
CA ILE A 345 4.75 -16.37 -6.39
C ILE A 345 4.32 -17.46 -5.42
N ILE A 346 3.30 -18.26 -5.74
CA ILE A 346 2.84 -19.36 -4.88
C ILE A 346 3.96 -20.37 -4.63
N ILE A 347 4.67 -20.79 -5.67
CA ILE A 347 5.77 -21.76 -5.55
C ILE A 347 6.88 -21.19 -4.67
N CYS A 348 7.32 -19.95 -4.92
CA CYS A 348 8.34 -19.29 -4.11
C CYS A 348 7.89 -19.13 -2.65
N ALA A 349 6.64 -18.71 -2.41
CA ALA A 349 6.10 -18.54 -1.07
C ALA A 349 6.07 -19.87 -0.30
N ILE A 350 5.60 -20.95 -0.92
CA ILE A 350 5.58 -22.29 -0.30
C ILE A 350 7.00 -22.74 0.04
N PHE A 351 7.96 -22.57 -0.88
CA PHE A 351 9.34 -22.98 -0.66
C PHE A 351 9.97 -22.23 0.53
N VAL A 352 9.85 -20.90 0.55
CA VAL A 352 10.38 -20.07 1.63
C VAL A 352 9.69 -20.36 2.97
N MET A 353 8.38 -20.61 2.96
CA MET A 353 7.65 -20.98 4.17
C MET A 353 8.11 -22.32 4.75
N LEU A 354 8.37 -23.32 3.91
CA LEU A 354 8.87 -24.62 4.34
C LEU A 354 10.27 -24.48 4.98
N GLU A 355 11.15 -23.72 4.35
CA GLU A 355 12.49 -23.48 4.85
C GLU A 355 12.49 -22.72 6.18
N ALA A 356 11.76 -21.59 6.24
CA ALA A 356 11.65 -20.78 7.44
C ALA A 356 10.94 -21.51 8.59
N SER A 357 9.93 -22.35 8.29
CA SER A 357 9.29 -23.20 9.29
C SER A 357 10.25 -24.26 9.83
N SER A 358 11.09 -24.83 8.97
CA SER A 358 12.13 -25.79 9.41
C SER A 358 13.19 -25.12 10.29
N ALA A 359 13.56 -23.87 9.99
CA ALA A 359 14.45 -23.06 10.82
C ALA A 359 13.84 -22.77 12.20
N LEU A 360 12.55 -22.35 12.24
CA LEU A 360 11.82 -22.13 13.50
C LEU A 360 11.77 -23.40 14.36
N MET A 361 11.52 -24.57 13.75
CA MET A 361 11.49 -25.84 14.48
C MET A 361 12.86 -26.21 15.05
N ARG A 362 13.93 -25.97 14.30
CA ARG A 362 15.33 -26.18 14.79
C ARG A 362 15.61 -25.30 15.99
N GLU A 363 15.30 -24.02 15.93
CA GLU A 363 15.52 -23.08 17.04
C GLU A 363 14.68 -23.45 18.28
N ARG A 364 13.44 -23.89 18.11
CA ARG A 364 12.60 -24.36 19.23
C ARG A 364 13.21 -25.58 19.92
N ARG A 365 13.69 -26.56 19.15
CA ARG A 365 14.36 -27.74 19.71
C ARG A 365 15.62 -27.36 20.47
N ALA A 366 16.46 -26.49 19.90
CA ALA A 366 17.66 -26.00 20.56
C ALA A 366 17.34 -25.28 21.89
N ALA A 367 16.32 -24.44 21.91
CA ALA A 367 15.88 -23.74 23.11
C ALA A 367 15.34 -24.72 24.18
N GLN A 368 14.61 -25.77 23.79
CA GLN A 368 14.12 -26.81 24.71
C GLN A 368 15.27 -27.62 25.31
N THR A 369 16.27 -28.04 24.48
CA THR A 369 17.43 -28.77 24.96
C THR A 369 18.25 -27.96 25.95
N ALA A 370 18.44 -26.67 25.68
CA ALA A 370 19.15 -25.77 26.60
C ALA A 370 18.38 -25.50 27.92
N ALA A 371 17.05 -25.65 27.93
CA ALA A 371 16.23 -25.52 29.13
C ALA A 371 16.24 -26.80 30.02
N ILE A 372 16.43 -27.98 29.42
CA ILE A 372 16.50 -29.27 30.12
C ILE A 372 17.89 -29.50 30.71
N GLY A 373 18.94 -28.90 30.14
CA GLY A 373 20.31 -29.00 30.60
C GLY A 373 20.73 -28.03 31.72
N LYS A 374 19.79 -27.20 32.16
CA LYS A 374 19.90 -26.30 33.34
C LYS A 374 19.09 -26.88 34.50
#